data_d28dfabdc030b03b3055bc8f9970ea43
#
_entry.id   d28dfabdc030b03b3055bc8f9970ea43
#
_cell.length_a   1.000
_cell.length_b   1.000
_cell.length_c   1.000
_cell.angle_alpha   90.00
_cell.angle_beta   90.00
_cell.angle_gamma   90.00
#
_symmetry.space_group_name_H-M   'P 1'
#
loop_
_entity.id
_entity.type
_entity.pdbx_description
1 polymer ?
#
loop_
_entity_poly.entity_id
_entity_poly.type
_entity_poly.pdbx_seq_one_letter_code
_entity_poly.pdbx_strand_id
1 'polypeptide(L)'
;MLDRIFKLSANKTTVKTEVMAGITTFMTMAYILAVNPSILADAGMNPSAVLLATAIASFIGTCCMAFLANLPFVLSAGMGLNAYLAYTVVLGFGYSWQVALLAVFIEGIIFIVLSLTNVREAIFNAIPLTLKRGVSVGIGLFIAFIGLQNAGLAVDSSTLVTITNFTENFSTHGICALLALIGTMITAALHIKNVRGSILWGIVATWIIGILCQLTGIYVPTPEAGFYSLIPAKILSADFSSLGQTFGQCFRVDFSVVKPLDFLVVIFAFLFVDLFDTLGTLIGVATKANMLDKDGHLPGIKPALMADAIGTTVGAVLGTSTITTFVESASGVSSGGRTGLAALTAALLFLLSTLFAPLFTAIPSFATAPALIMVGFLMVSSVTEIRFDDDNLGEAIPAYIAIIAMPLFYSISEGISLGIISYVILNAVTGKAKKVTPLMYILALLFILKYIFL
;
A
#
# COMPACT_ATOMS: atom_id res chain seq x y z
N MET A 1 19.08 5.03 -29.56
CA MET A 1 18.64 3.74 -28.99
C MET A 1 17.44 3.93 -28.05
N LEU A 2 17.51 4.79 -27.04
CA LEU A 2 16.42 5.03 -26.07
C LEU A 2 15.12 5.53 -26.74
N ASP A 3 15.22 6.43 -27.74
CA ASP A 3 14.04 6.90 -28.47
C ASP A 3 13.32 5.79 -29.24
N ARG A 4 14.07 4.80 -29.76
CA ARG A 4 13.48 3.64 -30.43
C ARG A 4 12.72 2.73 -29.49
N ILE A 5 13.21 2.57 -28.23
CA ILE A 5 12.60 1.71 -27.22
C ILE A 5 11.38 2.41 -26.59
N PHE A 6 11.57 3.65 -26.12
CA PHE A 6 10.56 4.36 -25.31
C PHE A 6 9.72 5.36 -26.11
N LYS A 7 9.98 5.52 -27.43
CA LYS A 7 9.24 6.42 -28.33
C LYS A 7 9.19 7.87 -27.80
N LEU A 8 10.33 8.38 -27.34
CA LEU A 8 10.45 9.69 -26.68
C LEU A 8 9.95 10.83 -27.57
N SER A 9 10.38 10.86 -28.82
CA SER A 9 9.98 11.88 -29.80
C SER A 9 8.48 11.85 -30.07
N ALA A 10 7.87 10.64 -30.17
CA ALA A 10 6.44 10.48 -30.35
C ALA A 10 5.62 10.98 -29.14
N ASN A 11 6.17 10.83 -27.95
CA ASN A 11 5.55 11.30 -26.69
C ASN A 11 5.98 12.74 -26.32
N LYS A 12 6.64 13.47 -27.24
CA LYS A 12 7.07 14.88 -27.06
C LYS A 12 7.86 15.11 -25.77
N THR A 13 8.75 14.18 -25.42
CA THR A 13 9.59 14.22 -24.22
C THR A 13 11.08 14.05 -24.56
N THR A 14 11.95 14.22 -23.59
CA THR A 14 13.41 14.09 -23.74
C THR A 14 13.97 13.15 -22.69
N VAL A 15 15.15 12.55 -22.93
CA VAL A 15 15.85 11.70 -21.96
C VAL A 15 16.02 12.43 -20.62
N LYS A 16 16.41 13.71 -20.65
CA LYS A 16 16.61 14.51 -19.44
C LYS A 16 15.30 14.65 -18.65
N THR A 17 14.20 14.94 -19.32
CA THR A 17 12.88 15.08 -18.69
C THR A 17 12.42 13.77 -18.04
N GLU A 18 12.56 12.66 -18.75
CA GLU A 18 12.18 11.33 -18.25
C GLU A 18 13.01 10.90 -17.04
N VAL A 19 14.35 11.09 -17.10
CA VAL A 19 15.23 10.79 -15.96
C VAL A 19 14.87 11.63 -14.75
N MET A 20 14.64 12.94 -14.92
CA MET A 20 14.23 13.82 -13.83
C MET A 20 12.86 13.43 -13.27
N ALA A 21 11.92 13.03 -14.12
CA ALA A 21 10.61 12.53 -13.71
C ALA A 21 10.74 11.23 -12.89
N GLY A 22 11.57 10.29 -13.33
CA GLY A 22 11.82 9.04 -12.62
C GLY A 22 12.46 9.26 -11.24
N ILE A 23 13.46 10.15 -11.14
CA ILE A 23 14.03 10.56 -9.85
C ILE A 23 12.96 11.19 -8.96
N THR A 24 12.11 12.06 -9.51
CA THR A 24 11.02 12.70 -8.74
C THR A 24 10.04 11.67 -8.20
N THR A 25 9.62 10.69 -9.02
CA THR A 25 8.74 9.62 -8.57
C THR A 25 9.40 8.79 -7.47
N PHE A 26 10.64 8.35 -7.68
CA PHE A 26 11.39 7.61 -6.65
C PHE A 26 11.46 8.37 -5.34
N MET A 27 11.82 9.66 -5.36
CA MET A 27 11.91 10.49 -4.13
C MET A 27 10.57 10.61 -3.40
N THR A 28 9.44 10.58 -4.12
CA THR A 28 8.12 10.68 -3.48
C THR A 28 7.65 9.36 -2.88
N MET A 29 8.16 8.20 -3.35
CA MET A 29 7.73 6.89 -2.90
C MET A 29 8.80 6.08 -2.18
N ALA A 30 10.05 6.58 -2.06
CA ALA A 30 11.14 5.87 -1.39
C ALA A 30 10.88 5.58 0.10
N TYR A 31 9.91 6.26 0.70
CA TYR A 31 9.47 5.99 2.07
C TYR A 31 8.99 4.54 2.26
N ILE A 32 8.53 3.87 1.19
CA ILE A 32 8.08 2.48 1.25
C ILE A 32 9.19 1.51 1.69
N LEU A 33 10.46 1.86 1.41
CA LEU A 33 11.64 1.08 1.81
C LEU A 33 11.87 1.08 3.33
N ALA A 34 11.31 2.05 4.04
CA ALA A 34 11.31 2.08 5.50
C ALA A 34 9.99 1.53 6.07
N VAL A 35 8.86 1.92 5.47
CA VAL A 35 7.52 1.62 5.99
C VAL A 35 7.13 0.16 5.78
N ASN A 36 7.39 -0.43 4.60
CA ASN A 36 7.01 -1.81 4.36
C ASN A 36 7.75 -2.81 5.24
N PRO A 37 9.09 -2.72 5.41
CA PRO A 37 9.80 -3.55 6.40
C PRO A 37 9.29 -3.38 7.83
N SER A 38 8.91 -2.16 8.23
CA SER A 38 8.35 -1.90 9.55
C SER A 38 7.02 -2.62 9.77
N ILE A 39 6.10 -2.53 8.81
CA ILE A 39 4.78 -3.20 8.89
C ILE A 39 4.94 -4.73 8.89
N LEU A 40 5.75 -5.28 7.99
CA LEU A 40 5.91 -6.74 7.90
C LEU A 40 6.78 -7.32 9.04
N ALA A 41 7.55 -6.50 9.74
CA ALA A 41 8.23 -6.89 10.98
C ALA A 41 7.22 -7.22 12.08
N ASP A 42 6.10 -6.50 12.17
CA ASP A 42 5.01 -6.80 13.11
C ASP A 42 4.40 -8.20 12.87
N ALA A 43 4.46 -8.67 11.60
CA ALA A 43 4.10 -10.04 11.23
C ALA A 43 5.20 -11.09 11.49
N GLY A 44 6.32 -10.70 12.13
CA GLY A 44 7.44 -11.59 12.44
C GLY A 44 8.43 -11.81 11.30
N MET A 45 8.38 -11.02 10.22
CA MET A 45 9.34 -11.11 9.12
C MET A 45 10.60 -10.30 9.42
N ASN A 46 11.75 -10.75 8.90
CA ASN A 46 13.00 -10.01 9.06
C ASN A 46 12.99 -8.70 8.25
N PRO A 47 13.13 -7.52 8.88
CA PRO A 47 13.05 -6.22 8.19
C PRO A 47 14.06 -6.05 7.06
N SER A 48 15.31 -6.53 7.25
CA SER A 48 16.34 -6.44 6.22
C SER A 48 16.01 -7.31 4.99
N ALA A 49 15.48 -8.52 5.23
CA ALA A 49 15.04 -9.40 4.16
C ALA A 49 13.85 -8.80 3.38
N VAL A 50 12.86 -8.26 4.10
CA VAL A 50 11.70 -7.59 3.51
C VAL A 50 12.11 -6.37 2.69
N LEU A 51 13.05 -5.56 3.17
CA LEU A 51 13.56 -4.41 2.44
C LEU A 51 14.17 -4.83 1.10
N LEU A 52 15.07 -5.83 1.13
CA LEU A 52 15.70 -6.34 -0.09
C LEU A 52 14.67 -6.93 -1.05
N ALA A 53 13.73 -7.73 -0.53
CA ALA A 53 12.63 -8.29 -1.31
C ALA A 53 11.78 -7.19 -1.95
N THR A 54 11.42 -6.15 -1.19
CA THR A 54 10.62 -5.01 -1.66
C THR A 54 11.35 -4.22 -2.75
N ALA A 55 12.62 -3.88 -2.53
CA ALA A 55 13.40 -3.11 -3.50
C ALA A 55 13.60 -3.87 -4.82
N ILE A 56 13.90 -5.17 -4.74
CA ILE A 56 14.09 -6.02 -5.92
C ILE A 56 12.76 -6.28 -6.63
N ALA A 57 11.66 -6.54 -5.91
CA ALA A 57 10.34 -6.73 -6.51
C ALA A 57 9.85 -5.45 -7.18
N SER A 58 10.05 -4.28 -6.53
CA SER A 58 9.74 -2.96 -7.12
C SER A 58 10.55 -2.72 -8.39
N PHE A 59 11.84 -3.05 -8.38
CA PHE A 59 12.69 -2.98 -9.58
C PHE A 59 12.12 -3.84 -10.72
N ILE A 60 11.82 -5.12 -10.45
CA ILE A 60 11.34 -6.06 -11.48
C ILE A 60 9.96 -5.62 -12.01
N GLY A 61 8.99 -5.35 -11.12
CA GLY A 61 7.64 -4.92 -11.50
C GLY A 61 7.65 -3.61 -12.29
N THR A 62 8.46 -2.65 -11.85
CA THR A 62 8.61 -1.35 -12.55
C THR A 62 9.35 -1.50 -13.89
N CYS A 63 10.33 -2.40 -14.01
CA CYS A 63 10.93 -2.75 -15.30
C CYS A 63 9.88 -3.36 -16.24
N CYS A 64 9.04 -4.26 -15.77
CA CYS A 64 7.93 -4.79 -16.56
C CYS A 64 6.99 -3.67 -17.03
N MET A 65 6.64 -2.71 -16.17
CA MET A 65 5.85 -1.54 -16.55
C MET A 65 6.56 -0.70 -17.62
N ALA A 66 7.86 -0.48 -17.46
CA ALA A 66 8.66 0.30 -18.40
C ALA A 66 8.73 -0.33 -19.81
N PHE A 67 8.94 -1.65 -19.89
CA PHE A 67 9.17 -2.33 -21.16
C PHE A 67 7.92 -2.90 -21.81
N LEU A 68 6.93 -3.38 -21.03
CA LEU A 68 5.70 -3.96 -21.57
C LEU A 68 4.67 -2.87 -21.91
N ALA A 69 4.47 -1.93 -20.98
CA ALA A 69 3.45 -0.88 -21.13
C ALA A 69 3.99 0.44 -21.68
N ASN A 70 5.27 0.70 -21.53
CA ASN A 70 5.93 1.98 -21.84
C ASN A 70 5.25 3.17 -21.14
N LEU A 71 4.83 2.98 -19.87
CA LEU A 71 4.17 3.99 -19.05
C LEU A 71 5.10 4.52 -17.95
N PRO A 72 4.99 5.79 -17.55
CA PRO A 72 5.83 6.41 -16.52
C PRO A 72 5.39 6.08 -15.08
N PHE A 73 4.76 4.92 -14.88
CA PHE A 73 4.23 4.50 -13.60
C PHE A 73 5.20 3.56 -12.90
N VAL A 74 5.30 3.71 -11.58
CA VAL A 74 6.24 2.97 -10.73
C VAL A 74 5.46 2.08 -9.78
N LEU A 75 5.94 0.86 -9.59
CA LEU A 75 5.33 -0.16 -8.77
C LEU A 75 6.15 -0.42 -7.51
N SER A 76 5.46 -0.65 -6.40
CA SER A 76 6.07 -1.11 -5.15
C SER A 76 5.02 -1.81 -4.28
N ALA A 77 5.41 -2.24 -3.07
CA ALA A 77 4.52 -2.93 -2.14
C ALA A 77 3.36 -2.02 -1.70
N GLY A 78 2.12 -2.42 -1.98
CA GLY A 78 0.91 -1.64 -1.72
C GLY A 78 0.62 -1.51 -0.23
N MET A 79 0.46 -0.28 0.29
CA MET A 79 0.31 -0.02 1.72
C MET A 79 -0.89 -0.72 2.35
N GLY A 80 -2.06 -0.69 1.69
CA GLY A 80 -3.26 -1.37 2.16
C GLY A 80 -3.09 -2.89 2.20
N LEU A 81 -2.41 -3.46 1.21
CA LEU A 81 -2.14 -4.88 1.10
C LEU A 81 -1.08 -5.35 2.10
N ASN A 82 -0.07 -4.51 2.39
CA ASN A 82 0.90 -4.77 3.46
C ASN A 82 0.22 -4.84 4.82
N ALA A 83 -0.66 -3.87 5.10
CA ALA A 83 -1.43 -3.82 6.33
C ALA A 83 -2.40 -5.00 6.44
N TYR A 84 -3.07 -5.38 5.36
CA TYR A 84 -3.93 -6.55 5.32
C TYR A 84 -3.15 -7.83 5.60
N LEU A 85 -1.96 -8.01 4.98
CA LEU A 85 -1.08 -9.15 5.23
C LEU A 85 -0.71 -9.25 6.71
N ALA A 86 -0.13 -8.17 7.26
CA ALA A 86 0.42 -8.19 8.61
C ALA A 86 -0.66 -8.23 9.68
N TYR A 87 -1.62 -7.33 9.63
CA TYR A 87 -2.55 -7.10 10.74
C TYR A 87 -3.80 -7.95 10.65
N THR A 88 -4.33 -8.20 9.45
CA THR A 88 -5.54 -9.02 9.31
C THR A 88 -5.20 -10.50 9.20
N VAL A 89 -4.30 -10.89 8.27
CA VAL A 89 -4.04 -12.30 7.98
C VAL A 89 -3.15 -12.93 9.05
N VAL A 90 -2.02 -12.27 9.39
CA VAL A 90 -1.07 -12.85 10.35
C VAL A 90 -1.53 -12.62 11.79
N LEU A 91 -1.73 -11.38 12.21
CA LEU A 91 -2.06 -11.09 13.61
C LEU A 91 -3.53 -11.36 13.93
N GLY A 92 -4.45 -11.06 13.00
CA GLY A 92 -5.89 -11.23 13.22
C GLY A 92 -6.35 -12.67 13.11
N PHE A 93 -6.02 -13.38 12.03
CA PHE A 93 -6.41 -14.78 11.84
C PHE A 93 -5.41 -15.77 12.46
N GLY A 94 -4.23 -15.31 12.90
CA GLY A 94 -3.20 -16.15 13.51
C GLY A 94 -2.46 -17.03 12.52
N TYR A 95 -2.51 -16.71 11.22
CA TYR A 95 -1.78 -17.45 10.19
C TYR A 95 -0.32 -17.05 10.14
N SER A 96 0.55 -17.99 9.73
CA SER A 96 1.94 -17.64 9.48
C SER A 96 2.06 -16.69 8.28
N TRP A 97 3.06 -15.84 8.28
CA TRP A 97 3.33 -14.95 7.15
C TRP A 97 3.65 -15.70 5.84
N GLN A 98 4.10 -16.95 5.93
CA GLN A 98 4.30 -17.82 4.77
C GLN A 98 2.95 -18.14 4.08
N VAL A 99 1.90 -18.41 4.87
CA VAL A 99 0.53 -18.60 4.36
C VAL A 99 0.03 -17.34 3.65
N ALA A 100 0.27 -16.18 4.26
CA ALA A 100 -0.10 -14.90 3.66
C ALA A 100 0.65 -14.65 2.34
N LEU A 101 1.96 -14.93 2.27
CA LEU A 101 2.74 -14.85 1.03
C LEU A 101 2.28 -15.85 -0.03
N LEU A 102 1.84 -17.05 0.35
CA LEU A 102 1.25 -18.01 -0.59
C LEU A 102 -0.06 -17.47 -1.17
N ALA A 103 -0.90 -16.80 -0.36
CA ALA A 103 -2.11 -16.17 -0.86
C ALA A 103 -1.79 -15.05 -1.87
N VAL A 104 -0.78 -14.22 -1.61
CA VAL A 104 -0.28 -13.20 -2.54
C VAL A 104 0.29 -13.83 -3.82
N PHE A 105 1.01 -14.94 -3.71
CA PHE A 105 1.51 -15.66 -4.88
C PHE A 105 0.36 -16.17 -5.77
N ILE A 106 -0.64 -16.80 -5.16
CA ILE A 106 -1.83 -17.29 -5.89
C ILE A 106 -2.62 -16.12 -6.49
N GLU A 107 -2.78 -15.03 -5.76
CA GLU A 107 -3.35 -13.77 -6.27
C GLU A 107 -2.64 -13.31 -7.54
N GLY A 108 -1.30 -13.21 -7.51
CA GLY A 108 -0.49 -12.81 -8.65
C GLY A 108 -0.68 -13.72 -9.87
N ILE A 109 -0.71 -15.04 -9.68
CA ILE A 109 -0.97 -16.02 -10.76
C ILE A 109 -2.39 -15.83 -11.34
N ILE A 110 -3.40 -15.67 -10.48
CA ILE A 110 -4.78 -15.40 -10.95
C ILE A 110 -4.81 -14.10 -11.76
N PHE A 111 -4.12 -13.05 -11.32
CA PHE A 111 -4.07 -11.80 -12.06
C PHE A 111 -3.30 -11.89 -13.37
N ILE A 112 -2.25 -12.69 -13.47
CA ILE A 112 -1.60 -12.98 -14.75
C ILE A 112 -2.63 -13.58 -15.72
N VAL A 113 -3.38 -14.61 -15.29
CA VAL A 113 -4.42 -15.24 -16.12
C VAL A 113 -5.54 -14.26 -16.49
N LEU A 114 -6.02 -13.45 -15.54
CA LEU A 114 -7.07 -12.46 -15.79
C LEU A 114 -6.59 -11.31 -16.68
N SER A 115 -5.32 -10.93 -16.65
CA SER A 115 -4.74 -9.87 -17.48
C SER A 115 -4.58 -10.29 -18.96
N LEU A 116 -4.54 -11.60 -19.24
CA LEU A 116 -4.60 -12.13 -20.60
C LEU A 116 -5.99 -11.97 -21.23
N THR A 117 -7.01 -11.75 -20.39
CA THR A 117 -8.40 -11.58 -20.79
C THR A 117 -8.88 -10.17 -20.42
N ASN A 118 -10.14 -9.82 -20.77
CA ASN A 118 -10.76 -8.56 -20.34
C ASN A 118 -11.51 -8.70 -19.00
N VAL A 119 -11.34 -9.82 -18.29
CA VAL A 119 -12.15 -10.14 -17.12
C VAL A 119 -11.79 -9.22 -15.94
N ARG A 120 -10.51 -8.88 -15.75
CA ARG A 120 -10.08 -7.96 -14.67
C ARG A 120 -10.78 -6.58 -14.80
N GLU A 121 -10.83 -6.04 -16.02
CA GLU A 121 -11.50 -4.77 -16.30
C GLU A 121 -13.04 -4.89 -16.15
N ALA A 122 -13.62 -6.01 -16.59
CA ALA A 122 -15.05 -6.27 -16.42
C ALA A 122 -15.46 -6.37 -14.95
N ILE A 123 -14.66 -7.03 -14.10
CA ILE A 123 -14.88 -7.11 -12.64
C ILE A 123 -14.83 -5.70 -12.03
N PHE A 124 -13.82 -4.92 -12.38
CA PHE A 124 -13.70 -3.55 -11.89
C PHE A 124 -14.94 -2.72 -12.26
N ASN A 125 -15.40 -2.80 -13.50
CA ASN A 125 -16.56 -2.04 -13.98
C ASN A 125 -17.89 -2.51 -13.37
N ALA A 126 -17.98 -3.75 -12.90
CA ALA A 126 -19.18 -4.30 -12.28
C ALA A 126 -19.49 -3.71 -10.89
N ILE A 127 -18.50 -3.12 -10.22
CA ILE A 127 -18.63 -2.58 -8.87
C ILE A 127 -18.93 -1.09 -8.94
N PRO A 128 -19.89 -0.58 -8.14
CA PRO A 128 -20.26 0.83 -8.13
C PRO A 128 -19.10 1.73 -7.77
N LEU A 129 -18.97 2.86 -8.47
CA LEU A 129 -17.88 3.81 -8.25
C LEU A 129 -17.89 4.37 -6.81
N THR A 130 -19.08 4.63 -6.27
CA THR A 130 -19.26 5.09 -4.89
C THR A 130 -18.70 4.10 -3.87
N LEU A 131 -18.93 2.80 -4.09
CA LEU A 131 -18.38 1.75 -3.21
C LEU A 131 -16.86 1.63 -3.34
N LYS A 132 -16.30 1.74 -4.55
CA LYS A 132 -14.84 1.79 -4.78
C LYS A 132 -14.19 2.93 -4.00
N ARG A 133 -14.78 4.13 -4.06
CA ARG A 133 -14.32 5.30 -3.29
C ARG A 133 -14.42 5.06 -1.79
N GLY A 134 -15.53 4.47 -1.32
CA GLY A 134 -15.69 4.08 0.08
C GLY A 134 -14.62 3.12 0.55
N VAL A 135 -14.27 2.11 -0.24
CA VAL A 135 -13.17 1.18 0.05
C VAL A 135 -11.83 1.92 0.16
N SER A 136 -11.51 2.80 -0.79
CA SER A 136 -10.28 3.59 -0.74
C SER A 136 -10.19 4.47 0.51
N VAL A 137 -11.28 5.14 0.87
CA VAL A 137 -11.37 5.96 2.10
C VAL A 137 -11.19 5.11 3.35
N GLY A 138 -11.86 3.94 3.40
CA GLY A 138 -11.77 3.01 4.53
C GLY A 138 -10.36 2.47 4.73
N ILE A 139 -9.68 2.08 3.65
CA ILE A 139 -8.26 1.68 3.66
C ILE A 139 -7.40 2.84 4.18
N GLY A 140 -7.64 4.07 3.72
CA GLY A 140 -6.91 5.25 4.18
C GLY A 140 -7.04 5.48 5.68
N LEU A 141 -8.27 5.40 6.24
CA LEU A 141 -8.51 5.52 7.68
C LEU A 141 -7.85 4.38 8.46
N PHE A 142 -7.90 3.15 7.94
CA PHE A 142 -7.26 1.99 8.55
C PHE A 142 -5.74 2.16 8.64
N ILE A 143 -5.09 2.58 7.54
CA ILE A 143 -3.64 2.85 7.52
C ILE A 143 -3.28 3.98 8.49
N ALA A 144 -4.06 5.07 8.53
CA ALA A 144 -3.84 6.16 9.47
C ALA A 144 -3.95 5.69 10.93
N PHE A 145 -4.93 4.81 11.23
CA PHE A 145 -5.11 4.24 12.56
C PHE A 145 -3.91 3.36 12.97
N ILE A 146 -3.40 2.51 12.05
CA ILE A 146 -2.16 1.76 12.26
C ILE A 146 -0.99 2.74 12.54
N GLY A 147 -0.89 3.83 11.78
CA GLY A 147 0.12 4.86 12.01
C GLY A 147 0.05 5.46 13.42
N LEU A 148 -1.15 5.73 13.93
CA LEU A 148 -1.35 6.23 15.30
C LEU A 148 -0.94 5.20 16.36
N GLN A 149 -1.18 3.91 16.12
CA GLN A 149 -0.77 2.83 17.02
C GLN A 149 0.75 2.63 16.99
N ASN A 150 1.38 2.56 15.82
CA ASN A 150 2.83 2.43 15.67
C ASN A 150 3.59 3.64 16.22
N ALA A 151 2.94 4.81 16.25
CA ALA A 151 3.42 6.00 16.93
C ALA A 151 3.37 5.89 18.47
N GLY A 152 2.63 4.94 19.01
CA GLY A 152 2.30 4.90 20.43
C GLY A 152 1.32 6.02 20.86
N LEU A 153 0.63 6.67 19.89
CA LEU A 153 -0.36 7.72 20.16
C LEU A 153 -1.73 7.12 20.53
N ALA A 154 -2.16 6.11 19.79
CA ALA A 154 -3.36 5.35 20.06
C ALA A 154 -3.00 4.09 20.85
N VAL A 155 -3.53 3.95 22.04
CA VAL A 155 -3.25 2.83 22.96
C VAL A 155 -4.56 2.18 23.43
N ASP A 156 -4.47 0.94 23.86
CA ASP A 156 -5.60 0.19 24.38
C ASP A 156 -6.24 0.86 25.59
N SER A 157 -7.57 0.78 25.68
CA SER A 157 -8.36 1.34 26.77
C SER A 157 -9.61 0.52 27.00
N SER A 158 -10.22 0.67 28.18
CA SER A 158 -11.57 0.14 28.48
C SER A 158 -12.65 0.68 27.51
N THR A 159 -12.38 1.78 26.81
CA THR A 159 -13.24 2.38 25.78
C THR A 159 -12.75 2.06 24.36
N LEU A 160 -12.07 0.93 24.15
CA LEU A 160 -11.40 0.43 22.96
C LEU A 160 -10.05 1.11 22.74
N VAL A 161 -9.99 2.42 22.53
CA VAL A 161 -8.78 3.16 22.24
C VAL A 161 -8.79 4.51 22.95
N THR A 162 -7.62 4.94 23.43
CA THR A 162 -7.40 6.29 23.98
C THR A 162 -6.07 6.86 23.54
N ILE A 163 -5.85 8.14 23.79
CA ILE A 163 -4.55 8.78 23.57
C ILE A 163 -3.60 8.39 24.71
N THR A 164 -2.33 8.18 24.35
CA THR A 164 -1.29 7.84 25.31
C THR A 164 -1.07 8.90 26.38
N ASN A 165 -0.61 8.48 27.55
CA ASN A 165 -0.10 9.40 28.57
C ASN A 165 1.36 9.75 28.27
N PHE A 166 1.61 10.95 27.76
CA PHE A 166 2.94 11.41 27.34
C PHE A 166 3.95 11.50 28.50
N THR A 167 3.49 11.62 29.74
CA THR A 167 4.37 11.76 30.92
C THR A 167 4.80 10.43 31.51
N GLU A 168 4.05 9.37 31.22
CA GLU A 168 4.37 8.03 31.67
C GLU A 168 5.48 7.44 30.80
N ASN A 169 6.56 6.97 31.40
CA ASN A 169 7.74 6.46 30.71
C ASN A 169 8.23 7.43 29.62
N PHE A 170 8.36 8.73 29.96
CA PHE A 170 8.63 9.80 28.99
C PHE A 170 9.89 9.53 28.15
N SER A 171 10.96 8.98 28.73
CA SER A 171 12.25 8.73 28.04
C SER A 171 12.19 7.60 26.99
N THR A 172 11.08 6.89 26.88
CA THR A 172 10.84 5.81 25.92
C THR A 172 9.53 6.05 25.15
N HIS A 173 8.39 5.60 25.70
CA HIS A 173 7.09 5.73 25.04
C HIS A 173 6.64 7.18 24.81
N GLY A 174 6.71 8.01 25.86
CA GLY A 174 6.20 9.39 25.77
C GLY A 174 6.93 10.23 24.74
N ILE A 175 8.26 10.16 24.69
CA ILE A 175 9.05 10.89 23.70
C ILE A 175 8.84 10.37 22.28
N CYS A 176 8.69 9.05 22.07
CA CYS A 176 8.41 8.48 20.75
C CYS A 176 7.07 8.95 20.22
N ALA A 177 6.01 8.94 21.04
CA ALA A 177 4.69 9.43 20.68
C ALA A 177 4.72 10.95 20.36
N LEU A 178 5.43 11.74 21.15
CA LEU A 178 5.61 13.17 20.91
C LEU A 178 6.38 13.45 19.61
N LEU A 179 7.45 12.71 19.34
CA LEU A 179 8.23 12.81 18.11
C LEU A 179 7.39 12.43 16.87
N ALA A 180 6.55 11.41 16.96
CA ALA A 180 5.64 11.03 15.88
C ALA A 180 4.62 12.14 15.60
N LEU A 181 4.08 12.79 16.63
CA LEU A 181 3.16 13.92 16.47
C LEU A 181 3.86 15.11 15.79
N ILE A 182 5.05 15.49 16.27
CA ILE A 182 5.87 16.55 15.67
C ILE A 182 6.21 16.18 14.22
N GLY A 183 6.62 14.95 13.97
CA GLY A 183 6.92 14.44 12.63
C GLY A 183 5.74 14.51 11.68
N THR A 184 4.54 14.21 12.16
CA THR A 184 3.30 14.35 11.39
C THR A 184 3.05 15.81 11.01
N MET A 185 3.27 16.76 11.93
CA MET A 185 3.13 18.19 11.64
C MET A 185 4.19 18.67 10.64
N ILE A 186 5.43 18.21 10.78
CA ILE A 186 6.51 18.53 9.81
C ILE A 186 6.14 18.01 8.43
N THR A 187 5.72 16.74 8.33
CA THR A 187 5.34 16.10 7.06
C THR A 187 4.18 16.84 6.40
N ALA A 188 3.15 17.20 7.18
CA ALA A 188 2.00 17.96 6.70
C ALA A 188 2.43 19.34 6.20
N ALA A 189 3.28 20.06 6.95
CA ALA A 189 3.80 21.37 6.54
C ALA A 189 4.61 21.30 5.23
N LEU A 190 5.47 20.28 5.09
CA LEU A 190 6.22 20.03 3.85
C LEU A 190 5.28 19.72 2.68
N HIS A 191 4.22 18.95 2.93
CA HIS A 191 3.22 18.59 1.93
C HIS A 191 2.43 19.83 1.47
N ILE A 192 1.96 20.67 2.40
CA ILE A 192 1.26 21.94 2.11
C ILE A 192 2.16 22.89 1.28
N LYS A 193 3.46 22.91 1.56
CA LYS A 193 4.45 23.68 0.78
C LYS A 193 4.81 23.04 -0.57
N ASN A 194 4.16 21.94 -0.95
CA ASN A 194 4.44 21.19 -2.18
C ASN A 194 5.90 20.73 -2.31
N VAL A 195 6.56 20.40 -1.19
CA VAL A 195 7.92 19.85 -1.22
C VAL A 195 7.86 18.42 -1.77
N ARG A 196 8.60 18.15 -2.85
CA ARG A 196 8.68 16.83 -3.45
C ARG A 196 9.29 15.84 -2.47
N GLY A 197 8.65 14.69 -2.30
CA GLY A 197 9.07 13.69 -1.32
C GLY A 197 8.82 14.10 0.14
N SER A 198 7.83 14.97 0.40
CA SER A 198 7.47 15.46 1.73
C SER A 198 7.34 14.35 2.78
N ILE A 199 6.81 13.19 2.40
CA ILE A 199 6.67 12.01 3.30
C ILE A 199 8.05 11.48 3.70
N LEU A 200 8.95 11.26 2.73
CA LEU A 200 10.32 10.81 3.00
C LEU A 200 11.08 11.81 3.86
N TRP A 201 11.01 13.10 3.52
CA TRP A 201 11.65 14.15 4.31
C TRP A 201 11.07 14.27 5.73
N GLY A 202 9.77 14.02 5.88
CA GLY A 202 9.12 13.94 7.19
C GLY A 202 9.68 12.82 8.04
N ILE A 203 9.83 11.61 7.48
CA ILE A 203 10.47 10.46 8.15
C ILE A 203 11.90 10.83 8.58
N VAL A 204 12.71 11.33 7.65
CA VAL A 204 14.12 11.68 7.90
C VAL A 204 14.23 12.75 8.98
N ALA A 205 13.41 13.81 8.90
CA ALA A 205 13.41 14.88 9.91
C ALA A 205 13.02 14.34 11.30
N THR A 206 11.97 13.52 11.39
CA THR A 206 11.52 12.91 12.64
C THR A 206 12.62 12.03 13.24
N TRP A 207 13.27 11.22 12.42
CA TRP A 207 14.37 10.36 12.84
C TRP A 207 15.59 11.15 13.31
N ILE A 208 15.98 12.20 12.59
CA ILE A 208 17.10 13.08 13.01
C ILE A 208 16.79 13.73 14.36
N ILE A 209 15.58 14.25 14.56
CA ILE A 209 15.17 14.82 15.86
C ILE A 209 15.24 13.74 16.95
N GLY A 210 14.81 12.51 16.65
CA GLY A 210 14.93 11.38 17.56
C GLY A 210 16.40 11.09 17.94
N ILE A 211 17.32 11.07 16.97
CA ILE A 211 18.76 10.91 17.22
C ILE A 211 19.28 12.03 18.12
N LEU A 212 18.87 13.28 17.89
CA LEU A 212 19.25 14.40 18.77
C LEU A 212 18.71 14.20 20.19
N CYS A 213 17.48 13.70 20.35
CA CYS A 213 16.91 13.35 21.66
C CYS A 213 17.72 12.22 22.34
N GLN A 214 18.21 11.24 21.59
CA GLN A 214 19.09 10.20 22.13
C GLN A 214 20.44 10.77 22.58
N LEU A 215 21.06 11.62 21.80
CA LEU A 215 22.34 12.24 22.14
C LEU A 215 22.24 13.19 23.35
N THR A 216 21.10 13.81 23.58
CA THR A 216 20.84 14.68 24.74
C THR A 216 20.33 13.93 25.98
N GLY A 217 20.12 12.59 25.88
CA GLY A 217 19.58 11.78 26.95
C GLY A 217 18.08 11.91 27.24
N ILE A 218 17.35 12.60 26.36
CA ILE A 218 15.87 12.69 26.41
C ILE A 218 15.25 11.35 26.03
N TYR A 219 15.75 10.73 24.94
CA TYR A 219 15.42 9.36 24.58
C TYR A 219 16.50 8.42 25.10
N VAL A 220 16.11 7.41 25.87
CA VAL A 220 17.04 6.43 26.45
C VAL A 220 16.78 5.05 25.83
N PRO A 221 17.72 4.50 25.03
CA PRO A 221 17.57 3.15 24.49
C PRO A 221 17.43 2.13 25.62
N THR A 222 16.37 1.32 25.55
CA THR A 222 16.08 0.24 26.50
C THR A 222 15.69 -1.00 25.70
N PRO A 223 16.67 -1.78 25.18
CA PRO A 223 16.43 -2.91 24.29
C PRO A 223 15.51 -3.98 24.88
N GLU A 224 15.52 -4.16 26.20
CA GLU A 224 14.65 -5.10 26.92
C GLU A 224 13.16 -4.72 26.81
N ALA A 225 12.87 -3.43 26.62
CA ALA A 225 11.52 -2.90 26.40
C ALA A 225 11.21 -2.62 24.92
N GLY A 226 12.07 -3.06 23.99
CA GLY A 226 11.87 -2.87 22.55
C GLY A 226 12.36 -1.51 22.01
N PHE A 227 13.02 -0.68 22.82
CA PHE A 227 13.54 0.63 22.39
C PHE A 227 15.03 0.53 22.08
N TYR A 228 15.36 0.49 20.79
CA TYR A 228 16.72 0.34 20.30
C TYR A 228 17.40 1.69 20.04
N SER A 229 18.73 1.66 19.83
CA SER A 229 19.47 2.84 19.40
C SER A 229 18.96 3.33 18.04
N LEU A 230 18.74 4.64 17.93
CA LEU A 230 18.29 5.31 16.71
C LEU A 230 19.45 5.60 15.74
N ILE A 231 20.69 5.41 16.19
CA ILE A 231 21.90 5.66 15.40
C ILE A 231 22.21 4.40 14.59
N PRO A 232 22.24 4.47 13.24
CA PRO A 232 22.49 3.31 12.40
C PRO A 232 23.93 2.82 12.60
N ALA A 233 24.11 1.52 12.79
CA ALA A 233 25.44 0.91 12.95
C ALA A 233 26.26 0.96 11.66
N LYS A 234 25.59 0.92 10.49
CA LYS A 234 26.18 1.00 9.16
C LYS A 234 25.26 1.78 8.24
N ILE A 235 25.83 2.48 7.25
CA ILE A 235 25.07 3.22 6.24
C ILE A 235 24.89 2.38 4.98
N LEU A 236 25.94 1.66 4.59
CA LEU A 236 26.00 0.85 3.36
C LEU A 236 26.30 -0.61 3.70
N SER A 237 25.65 -1.50 3.00
CA SER A 237 25.95 -2.93 3.01
C SER A 237 25.60 -3.55 1.65
N ALA A 238 26.47 -4.42 1.17
CA ALA A 238 26.21 -5.26 0.00
C ALA A 238 25.87 -6.71 0.43
N ASP A 239 25.39 -6.88 1.66
CA ASP A 239 25.00 -8.19 2.18
C ASP A 239 23.56 -8.52 1.84
N PHE A 240 23.36 -9.48 0.95
CA PHE A 240 22.08 -9.99 0.52
C PHE A 240 21.69 -11.30 1.22
N SER A 241 22.47 -11.76 2.20
CA SER A 241 22.26 -13.05 2.88
C SER A 241 20.90 -13.13 3.57
N SER A 242 20.41 -12.00 4.11
CA SER A 242 19.12 -11.93 4.78
C SER A 242 17.95 -12.25 3.84
N LEU A 243 18.05 -12.00 2.53
CA LEU A 243 17.03 -12.32 1.56
C LEU A 243 16.68 -13.82 1.55
N GLY A 244 17.65 -14.68 1.84
CA GLY A 244 17.43 -16.14 1.95
C GLY A 244 16.43 -16.54 3.03
N GLN A 245 16.14 -15.65 4.01
CA GLN A 245 15.17 -15.91 5.07
C GLN A 245 13.72 -15.80 4.58
N THR A 246 13.46 -15.03 3.51
CA THR A 246 12.11 -14.82 2.96
C THR A 246 11.95 -15.44 1.57
N PHE A 247 13.03 -15.61 0.82
CA PHE A 247 12.99 -16.14 -0.54
C PHE A 247 12.40 -17.57 -0.59
N GLY A 248 11.36 -17.74 -1.40
CA GLY A 248 10.69 -19.02 -1.62
C GLY A 248 9.89 -19.55 -0.42
N GLN A 249 9.76 -18.78 0.65
CA GLN A 249 9.04 -19.20 1.85
C GLN A 249 7.53 -19.33 1.62
N CYS A 250 6.97 -18.66 0.62
CA CYS A 250 5.58 -18.85 0.19
C CYS A 250 5.26 -20.30 -0.23
N PHE A 251 6.29 -21.13 -0.53
CA PHE A 251 6.13 -22.56 -0.85
C PHE A 251 6.37 -23.49 0.35
N ARG A 252 6.74 -22.95 1.51
CA ARG A 252 7.02 -23.70 2.74
C ARG A 252 5.93 -23.47 3.77
N VAL A 253 4.71 -23.85 3.42
CA VAL A 253 3.51 -23.58 4.20
C VAL A 253 3.05 -24.83 4.93
N ASP A 254 2.75 -24.68 6.23
CA ASP A 254 2.04 -25.69 7.00
C ASP A 254 0.52 -25.44 6.90
N PHE A 255 -0.18 -26.30 6.18
CA PHE A 255 -1.63 -26.23 6.01
C PHE A 255 -2.43 -26.84 7.17
N SER A 256 -1.78 -27.41 8.18
CA SER A 256 -2.47 -28.11 9.28
C SER A 256 -3.38 -27.19 10.10
N VAL A 257 -3.03 -25.91 10.17
CA VAL A 257 -3.79 -24.88 10.91
C VAL A 257 -4.63 -23.96 10.01
N VAL A 258 -4.55 -24.15 8.68
CA VAL A 258 -5.25 -23.27 7.72
C VAL A 258 -6.60 -23.87 7.35
N LYS A 259 -7.68 -23.16 7.64
CA LYS A 259 -9.00 -23.55 7.16
C LYS A 259 -9.15 -23.21 5.67
N PRO A 260 -9.55 -24.14 4.80
CA PRO A 260 -9.60 -23.91 3.35
C PRO A 260 -10.49 -22.72 2.94
N LEU A 261 -11.62 -22.53 3.64
CA LEU A 261 -12.55 -21.45 3.33
C LEU A 261 -11.98 -20.08 3.71
N ASP A 262 -11.33 -19.99 4.88
CA ASP A 262 -10.63 -18.77 5.32
C ASP A 262 -9.53 -18.37 4.34
N PHE A 263 -8.75 -19.36 3.89
CA PHE A 263 -7.68 -19.13 2.92
C PHE A 263 -8.22 -18.63 1.57
N LEU A 264 -9.34 -19.18 1.11
CA LEU A 264 -10.02 -18.70 -0.09
C LEU A 264 -10.47 -17.22 0.07
N VAL A 265 -11.02 -16.88 1.23
CA VAL A 265 -11.43 -15.50 1.55
C VAL A 265 -10.23 -14.56 1.58
N VAL A 266 -9.10 -15.01 2.14
CA VAL A 266 -7.85 -14.23 2.17
C VAL A 266 -7.36 -13.94 0.75
N ILE A 267 -7.27 -14.96 -0.12
CA ILE A 267 -6.90 -14.77 -1.53
C ILE A 267 -7.85 -13.79 -2.21
N PHE A 268 -9.16 -13.97 -1.99
CA PHE A 268 -10.17 -13.12 -2.61
C PHE A 268 -10.09 -11.67 -2.13
N ALA A 269 -9.79 -11.43 -0.86
CA ALA A 269 -9.59 -10.09 -0.33
C ALA A 269 -8.35 -9.42 -0.91
N PHE A 270 -7.23 -10.15 -1.05
CA PHE A 270 -6.05 -9.63 -1.77
C PHE A 270 -6.39 -9.25 -3.20
N LEU A 271 -7.02 -10.16 -3.97
CA LEU A 271 -7.46 -9.89 -5.34
C LEU A 271 -8.32 -8.64 -5.45
N PHE A 272 -9.22 -8.45 -4.49
CA PHE A 272 -10.17 -7.35 -4.52
C PHE A 272 -9.50 -6.01 -4.19
N VAL A 273 -8.68 -5.98 -3.14
CA VAL A 273 -7.96 -4.76 -2.73
C VAL A 273 -6.99 -4.33 -3.82
N ASP A 274 -6.20 -5.26 -4.37
CA ASP A 274 -5.25 -4.95 -5.43
C ASP A 274 -5.93 -4.48 -6.72
N LEU A 275 -7.05 -5.11 -7.09
CA LEU A 275 -7.83 -4.68 -8.25
C LEU A 275 -8.22 -3.21 -8.17
N PHE A 276 -8.66 -2.75 -6.99
CA PHE A 276 -9.08 -1.36 -6.78
C PHE A 276 -7.91 -0.41 -6.68
N ASP A 277 -6.86 -0.82 -5.98
CA ASP A 277 -5.67 0.00 -5.78
C ASP A 277 -4.97 0.25 -7.13
N THR A 278 -4.69 -0.81 -7.87
CA THR A 278 -4.02 -0.73 -9.17
C THR A 278 -4.83 0.00 -10.22
N LEU A 279 -6.10 -0.40 -10.46
CA LEU A 279 -6.91 0.23 -11.51
C LEU A 279 -7.30 1.67 -11.14
N GLY A 280 -7.61 1.92 -9.87
CA GLY A 280 -7.88 3.26 -9.37
C GLY A 280 -6.69 4.20 -9.56
N THR A 281 -5.50 3.72 -9.23
CA THR A 281 -4.25 4.47 -9.38
C THR A 281 -3.89 4.68 -10.85
N LEU A 282 -3.92 3.64 -11.69
CA LEU A 282 -3.61 3.75 -13.12
C LEU A 282 -4.50 4.77 -13.81
N ILE A 283 -5.82 4.71 -13.59
CA ILE A 283 -6.78 5.64 -14.20
C ILE A 283 -6.64 7.04 -13.59
N GLY A 284 -6.49 7.15 -12.27
CA GLY A 284 -6.36 8.44 -11.58
C GLY A 284 -5.11 9.21 -12.02
N VAL A 285 -3.96 8.54 -12.10
CA VAL A 285 -2.70 9.15 -12.55
C VAL A 285 -2.77 9.46 -14.05
N ALA A 286 -3.30 8.54 -14.87
CA ALA A 286 -3.48 8.75 -16.31
C ALA A 286 -4.38 9.94 -16.63
N THR A 287 -5.45 10.14 -15.85
CA THR A 287 -6.35 11.31 -15.99
C THR A 287 -5.61 12.62 -15.72
N LYS A 288 -4.86 12.68 -14.62
CA LYS A 288 -4.04 13.87 -14.28
C LYS A 288 -2.93 14.13 -15.33
N ALA A 289 -2.49 13.08 -16.00
CA ALA A 289 -1.46 13.10 -17.02
C ALA A 289 -1.99 13.48 -18.42
N ASN A 290 -3.30 13.55 -18.62
CA ASN A 290 -3.94 13.62 -19.94
C ASN A 290 -3.48 12.46 -20.87
N MET A 291 -3.33 11.25 -20.33
CA MET A 291 -2.90 10.05 -21.06
C MET A 291 -4.07 9.16 -21.49
N LEU A 292 -5.30 9.49 -21.11
CA LEU A 292 -6.49 8.79 -21.55
C LEU A 292 -6.82 9.14 -23.01
N ASP A 293 -7.34 8.17 -23.74
CA ASP A 293 -7.87 8.36 -25.09
C ASP A 293 -9.22 9.10 -25.05
N LYS A 294 -9.83 9.29 -26.25
CA LYS A 294 -11.11 10.01 -26.39
C LYS A 294 -12.30 9.30 -25.73
N ASP A 295 -12.16 8.00 -25.51
CA ASP A 295 -13.18 7.14 -24.89
C ASP A 295 -12.93 6.97 -23.38
N GLY A 296 -11.90 7.63 -22.83
CA GLY A 296 -11.55 7.58 -21.42
C GLY A 296 -10.74 6.34 -21.03
N HIS A 297 -10.20 5.59 -21.97
CA HIS A 297 -9.35 4.42 -21.70
C HIS A 297 -7.87 4.80 -21.68
N LEU A 298 -7.10 4.10 -20.85
CA LEU A 298 -5.64 4.21 -20.83
C LEU A 298 -5.02 3.30 -21.90
N PRO A 299 -4.37 3.85 -22.95
CA PRO A 299 -3.61 3.03 -23.88
C PRO A 299 -2.50 2.26 -23.14
N GLY A 300 -2.44 0.94 -23.35
CA GLY A 300 -1.47 0.09 -22.65
C GLY A 300 -1.89 -0.40 -21.28
N ILE A 301 -3.17 -0.30 -20.90
CA ILE A 301 -3.68 -0.78 -19.59
C ILE A 301 -3.44 -2.29 -19.40
N LYS A 302 -3.64 -3.11 -20.42
CA LYS A 302 -3.44 -4.57 -20.30
C LYS A 302 -1.97 -4.94 -19.98
N PRO A 303 -0.96 -4.45 -20.73
CA PRO A 303 0.43 -4.68 -20.33
C PRO A 303 0.79 -4.04 -18.99
N ALA A 304 0.16 -2.93 -18.58
CA ALA A 304 0.37 -2.36 -17.26
C ALA A 304 -0.17 -3.28 -16.14
N LEU A 305 -1.36 -3.84 -16.31
CA LEU A 305 -1.94 -4.83 -15.40
C LEU A 305 -1.13 -6.14 -15.37
N MET A 306 -0.52 -6.52 -16.50
CA MET A 306 0.39 -7.67 -16.54
C MET A 306 1.68 -7.39 -15.75
N ALA A 307 2.24 -6.18 -15.85
CA ALA A 307 3.43 -5.78 -15.10
C ALA A 307 3.19 -5.83 -13.59
N ASP A 308 2.03 -5.37 -13.16
CA ASP A 308 1.53 -5.44 -11.78
C ASP A 308 1.44 -6.89 -11.28
N ALA A 309 0.77 -7.76 -12.03
CA ALA A 309 0.61 -9.18 -11.70
C ALA A 309 1.96 -9.94 -11.63
N ILE A 310 2.89 -9.64 -12.54
CA ILE A 310 4.25 -10.19 -12.50
C ILE A 310 5.00 -9.69 -11.27
N GLY A 311 4.89 -8.37 -10.98
CA GLY A 311 5.50 -7.77 -9.78
C GLY A 311 5.02 -8.43 -8.51
N THR A 312 3.72 -8.64 -8.36
CA THR A 312 3.07 -9.32 -7.23
C THR A 312 3.56 -10.76 -7.08
N THR A 313 3.54 -11.55 -8.17
CA THR A 313 3.99 -12.94 -8.15
C THR A 313 5.46 -13.05 -7.73
N VAL A 314 6.32 -12.22 -8.31
CA VAL A 314 7.76 -12.17 -7.98
C VAL A 314 7.97 -11.65 -6.56
N GLY A 315 7.21 -10.64 -6.13
CA GLY A 315 7.25 -10.08 -4.78
C GLY A 315 6.96 -11.13 -3.71
N ALA A 316 5.93 -11.93 -3.89
CA ALA A 316 5.59 -13.04 -3.00
C ALA A 316 6.70 -14.09 -2.89
N VAL A 317 7.35 -14.43 -4.01
CA VAL A 317 8.49 -15.38 -4.03
C VAL A 317 9.72 -14.79 -3.32
N LEU A 318 9.99 -13.48 -3.48
CA LEU A 318 11.08 -12.80 -2.81
C LEU A 318 10.82 -12.60 -1.31
N GLY A 319 9.55 -12.54 -0.90
CA GLY A 319 9.14 -12.37 0.49
C GLY A 319 8.71 -10.94 0.83
N THR A 320 7.98 -10.31 -0.07
CA THR A 320 7.24 -9.06 0.17
C THR A 320 5.78 -9.22 -0.24
N SER A 321 4.92 -8.28 0.14
CA SER A 321 3.50 -8.35 -0.20
C SER A 321 3.25 -7.93 -1.66
N THR A 322 1.97 -7.84 -2.03
CA THR A 322 1.49 -7.45 -3.36
C THR A 322 2.17 -6.19 -3.87
N ILE A 323 2.73 -6.24 -5.08
CA ILE A 323 3.36 -5.11 -5.77
C ILE A 323 2.31 -4.45 -6.66
N THR A 324 2.00 -3.19 -6.40
CA THR A 324 0.95 -2.43 -7.09
C THR A 324 1.47 -1.08 -7.60
N THR A 325 0.73 -0.46 -8.51
CA THR A 325 1.07 0.86 -9.06
C THR A 325 0.84 1.95 -8.02
N PHE A 326 1.82 2.83 -7.82
CA PHE A 326 1.79 3.90 -6.83
C PHE A 326 1.23 5.21 -7.39
N VAL A 327 0.33 5.86 -6.61
CA VAL A 327 -0.27 7.16 -6.95
C VAL A 327 0.76 8.29 -6.99
N GLU A 328 1.87 8.15 -6.28
CA GLU A 328 3.02 9.04 -6.30
C GLU A 328 3.68 9.16 -7.68
N SER A 329 3.41 8.23 -8.59
CA SER A 329 3.77 8.32 -10.01
C SER A 329 3.24 9.62 -10.65
N ALA A 330 2.15 10.18 -10.11
CA ALA A 330 1.63 11.49 -10.51
C ALA A 330 2.67 12.62 -10.37
N SER A 331 3.60 12.52 -9.42
CA SER A 331 4.66 13.52 -9.23
C SER A 331 5.67 13.54 -10.39
N GLY A 332 6.07 12.35 -10.86
CA GLY A 332 6.93 12.23 -12.04
C GLY A 332 6.23 12.67 -13.32
N VAL A 333 4.97 12.27 -13.47
CA VAL A 333 4.13 12.67 -14.61
C VAL A 333 3.95 14.20 -14.64
N SER A 334 3.69 14.83 -13.51
CA SER A 334 3.60 16.30 -13.37
C SER A 334 4.94 16.99 -13.67
N SER A 335 6.06 16.29 -13.49
CA SER A 335 7.40 16.75 -13.85
C SER A 335 7.74 16.52 -15.32
N GLY A 336 6.82 16.02 -16.13
CA GLY A 336 6.95 15.83 -17.56
C GLY A 336 7.24 14.38 -18.01
N GLY A 337 7.24 13.40 -17.12
CA GLY A 337 7.34 11.97 -17.44
C GLY A 337 6.17 11.49 -18.30
N ARG A 338 6.45 10.78 -19.38
CA ARG A 338 5.46 10.31 -20.35
C ARG A 338 5.67 8.87 -20.80
N THR A 339 6.84 8.32 -20.51
CA THR A 339 7.25 7.03 -21.05
C THR A 339 7.84 6.11 -20.00
N GLY A 340 8.02 4.84 -20.35
CA GLY A 340 8.68 3.85 -19.50
C GLY A 340 10.13 4.20 -19.11
N LEU A 341 10.77 5.19 -19.73
CA LEU A 341 12.10 5.62 -19.31
C LEU A 341 12.10 6.26 -17.92
N ALA A 342 11.02 6.98 -17.56
CA ALA A 342 10.87 7.50 -16.20
C ALA A 342 10.69 6.35 -15.20
N ALA A 343 9.87 5.36 -15.53
CA ALA A 343 9.69 4.16 -14.71
C ALA A 343 11.02 3.39 -14.55
N LEU A 344 11.76 3.16 -15.64
CA LEU A 344 13.06 2.48 -15.60
C LEU A 344 14.07 3.23 -14.71
N THR A 345 14.07 4.56 -14.76
CA THR A 345 14.97 5.37 -13.90
C THR A 345 14.63 5.15 -12.41
N ALA A 346 13.36 5.17 -12.05
CA ALA A 346 12.93 4.89 -10.67
C ALA A 346 13.24 3.43 -10.26
N ALA A 347 13.04 2.47 -11.17
CA ALA A 347 13.39 1.07 -10.95
C ALA A 347 14.86 0.89 -10.58
N LEU A 348 15.78 1.51 -11.35
CA LEU A 348 17.20 1.47 -11.06
C LEU A 348 17.55 2.09 -9.70
N LEU A 349 16.85 3.13 -9.29
CA LEU A 349 17.03 3.72 -7.95
C LEU A 349 16.53 2.80 -6.84
N PHE A 350 15.43 2.04 -7.06
CA PHE A 350 15.02 0.99 -6.12
C PHE A 350 16.09 -0.11 -5.99
N LEU A 351 16.66 -0.55 -7.10
CA LEU A 351 17.75 -1.53 -7.06
C LEU A 351 18.97 -0.96 -6.32
N LEU A 352 19.35 0.29 -6.58
CA LEU A 352 20.46 0.96 -5.91
C LEU A 352 20.21 1.10 -4.40
N SER A 353 18.97 1.30 -3.98
CA SER A 353 18.59 1.45 -2.58
C SER A 353 18.83 0.20 -1.73
N THR A 354 18.99 -0.99 -2.34
CA THR A 354 19.38 -2.22 -1.62
C THR A 354 20.72 -2.07 -0.90
N LEU A 355 21.64 -1.26 -1.43
CA LEU A 355 22.92 -0.98 -0.80
C LEU A 355 22.78 -0.16 0.48
N PHE A 356 21.68 0.57 0.64
CA PHE A 356 21.36 1.40 1.80
C PHE A 356 20.41 0.69 2.79
N ALA A 357 20.25 -0.63 2.66
CA ALA A 357 19.36 -1.41 3.52
C ALA A 357 19.57 -1.17 5.01
N PRO A 358 20.82 -1.11 5.56
CA PRO A 358 21.01 -0.85 6.98
C PRO A 358 20.54 0.54 7.43
N LEU A 359 20.55 1.53 6.53
CA LEU A 359 20.07 2.87 6.81
C LEU A 359 18.54 2.88 6.93
N PHE A 360 17.83 2.26 5.99
CA PHE A 360 16.37 2.23 6.00
C PHE A 360 15.80 1.40 7.16
N THR A 361 16.45 0.27 7.50
CA THR A 361 16.01 -0.60 8.61
C THR A 361 16.33 -0.04 10.00
N ALA A 362 17.20 0.96 10.09
CA ALA A 362 17.46 1.67 11.34
C ALA A 362 16.39 2.72 11.68
N ILE A 363 15.50 3.05 10.73
CA ILE A 363 14.43 4.03 10.95
C ILE A 363 13.38 3.41 11.88
N PRO A 364 13.12 4.00 13.05
CA PRO A 364 12.17 3.45 14.01
C PRO A 364 10.72 3.66 13.60
N SER A 365 9.81 2.84 14.16
CA SER A 365 8.38 2.89 13.85
C SER A 365 7.74 4.26 14.12
N PHE A 366 8.12 4.97 15.18
CA PHE A 366 7.61 6.31 15.46
C PHE A 366 8.00 7.34 14.38
N ALA A 367 9.11 7.12 13.67
CA ALA A 367 9.51 8.00 12.56
C ALA A 367 8.83 7.62 11.24
N THR A 368 8.41 6.37 11.05
CA THR A 368 7.62 5.95 9.88
C THR A 368 6.11 6.22 10.06
N ALA A 369 5.63 6.31 11.28
CA ALA A 369 4.22 6.58 11.59
C ALA A 369 3.64 7.84 10.93
N PRO A 370 4.34 9.00 10.86
CA PRO A 370 3.90 10.17 10.11
C PRO A 370 3.57 9.87 8.63
N ALA A 371 4.32 8.94 8.01
CA ALA A 371 4.04 8.55 6.63
C ALA A 371 2.71 7.82 6.52
N LEU A 372 2.44 6.86 7.41
CA LEU A 372 1.17 6.12 7.43
C LEU A 372 -0.03 7.06 7.62
N ILE A 373 0.09 8.00 8.57
CA ILE A 373 -0.96 9.00 8.84
C ILE A 373 -1.20 9.87 7.60
N MET A 374 -0.14 10.33 6.94
CA MET A 374 -0.27 11.18 5.75
C MET A 374 -0.76 10.43 4.51
N VAL A 375 -0.34 9.18 4.30
CA VAL A 375 -0.88 8.32 3.23
C VAL A 375 -2.37 8.09 3.46
N GLY A 376 -2.76 7.78 4.70
CA GLY A 376 -4.16 7.68 5.07
C GLY A 376 -4.95 8.94 4.72
N PHE A 377 -4.44 10.12 5.07
CA PHE A 377 -5.06 11.42 4.71
C PHE A 377 -5.24 11.58 3.19
N LEU A 378 -4.23 11.23 2.40
CA LEU A 378 -4.31 11.34 0.93
C LEU A 378 -5.40 10.43 0.35
N MET A 379 -5.56 9.21 0.88
CA MET A 379 -6.61 8.28 0.45
C MET A 379 -8.00 8.73 0.87
N VAL A 380 -8.14 9.31 2.07
CA VAL A 380 -9.42 9.84 2.59
C VAL A 380 -9.95 10.98 1.72
N SER A 381 -9.12 11.69 0.97
CA SER A 381 -9.56 12.77 0.07
C SER A 381 -10.64 12.32 -0.93
N SER A 382 -10.69 11.03 -1.29
CA SER A 382 -11.73 10.47 -2.17
C SER A 382 -13.15 10.54 -1.59
N VAL A 383 -13.31 10.83 -0.29
CA VAL A 383 -14.62 11.00 0.33
C VAL A 383 -15.42 12.16 -0.28
N THR A 384 -14.73 13.21 -0.72
CA THR A 384 -15.35 14.40 -1.34
C THR A 384 -16.04 14.08 -2.68
N GLU A 385 -15.73 12.95 -3.27
CA GLU A 385 -16.34 12.48 -4.51
C GLU A 385 -17.54 11.55 -4.28
N ILE A 386 -17.83 11.19 -3.02
CA ILE A 386 -19.00 10.40 -2.63
C ILE A 386 -20.17 11.37 -2.45
N ARG A 387 -21.27 11.12 -3.16
CA ARG A 387 -22.50 11.89 -3.03
C ARG A 387 -23.37 11.26 -1.95
N PHE A 388 -23.68 12.04 -0.90
CA PHE A 388 -24.55 11.63 0.23
C PHE A 388 -25.95 12.25 0.12
N ASP A 389 -26.40 12.57 -1.10
CA ASP A 389 -27.75 13.08 -1.36
C ASP A 389 -28.80 11.94 -1.35
N ASP A 390 -30.07 12.31 -1.19
CA ASP A 390 -31.20 11.38 -1.05
C ASP A 390 -31.35 10.44 -2.24
N ASP A 391 -31.00 10.89 -3.45
CA ASP A 391 -31.07 10.08 -4.67
C ASP A 391 -29.99 8.97 -4.71
N ASN A 392 -28.91 9.13 -3.93
CA ASN A 392 -27.74 8.24 -3.97
C ASN A 392 -27.57 7.42 -2.69
N LEU A 393 -28.47 7.47 -1.72
CA LEU A 393 -28.33 6.77 -0.42
C LEU A 393 -28.12 5.25 -0.58
N GLY A 394 -28.70 4.63 -1.63
CA GLY A 394 -28.49 3.20 -1.91
C GLY A 394 -27.05 2.81 -2.26
N GLU A 395 -26.18 3.77 -2.59
CA GLU A 395 -24.74 3.59 -2.78
C GLU A 395 -23.91 4.21 -1.66
N ALA A 396 -24.35 5.36 -1.15
CA ALA A 396 -23.64 6.11 -0.12
C ALA A 396 -23.61 5.38 1.24
N ILE A 397 -24.73 4.77 1.65
CA ILE A 397 -24.78 4.00 2.91
C ILE A 397 -23.83 2.79 2.89
N PRO A 398 -23.81 1.94 1.86
CA PRO A 398 -22.82 0.88 1.75
C PRO A 398 -21.36 1.36 1.76
N ALA A 399 -21.08 2.47 1.06
CA ALA A 399 -19.77 3.08 1.09
C ALA A 399 -19.39 3.57 2.51
N TYR A 400 -20.32 4.21 3.22
CA TYR A 400 -20.12 4.62 4.60
C TYR A 400 -19.87 3.43 5.53
N ILE A 401 -20.63 2.33 5.38
CA ILE A 401 -20.42 1.10 6.16
C ILE A 401 -19.01 0.55 5.92
N ALA A 402 -18.57 0.48 4.66
CA ALA A 402 -17.21 0.05 4.34
C ALA A 402 -16.14 0.95 4.97
N ILE A 403 -16.35 2.28 4.94
CA ILE A 403 -15.42 3.27 5.50
C ILE A 403 -15.21 3.07 7.01
N ILE A 404 -16.29 2.93 7.77
CA ILE A 404 -16.20 2.83 9.23
C ILE A 404 -15.80 1.44 9.71
N ALA A 405 -16.18 0.40 8.99
CA ALA A 405 -15.90 -0.99 9.39
C ALA A 405 -14.41 -1.31 9.35
N MET A 406 -13.66 -0.80 8.39
CA MET A 406 -12.24 -1.12 8.23
C MET A 406 -11.39 -0.76 9.45
N PRO A 407 -11.39 0.49 9.95
CA PRO A 407 -10.62 0.83 11.15
C PRO A 407 -11.22 0.25 12.42
N LEU A 408 -12.56 0.14 12.55
CA LEU A 408 -13.22 -0.32 13.78
C LEU A 408 -13.07 -1.83 13.98
N PHE A 409 -13.13 -2.63 12.92
CA PHE A 409 -12.90 -4.08 12.99
C PHE A 409 -11.46 -4.48 12.73
N TYR A 410 -10.59 -3.51 12.54
CA TYR A 410 -9.17 -3.71 12.22
C TYR A 410 -8.96 -4.64 11.02
N SER A 411 -9.83 -4.54 10.00
CA SER A 411 -9.85 -5.44 8.85
C SER A 411 -10.42 -4.79 7.59
N ILE A 412 -9.60 -4.73 6.54
CA ILE A 412 -10.01 -4.30 5.21
C ILE A 412 -11.06 -5.26 4.64
N SER A 413 -10.86 -6.56 4.83
CA SER A 413 -11.78 -7.60 4.35
C SER A 413 -13.19 -7.46 4.92
N GLU A 414 -13.31 -7.13 6.22
CA GLU A 414 -14.63 -6.91 6.86
C GLU A 414 -15.33 -5.68 6.28
N GLY A 415 -14.59 -4.59 6.07
CA GLY A 415 -15.15 -3.39 5.46
C GLY A 415 -15.67 -3.63 4.04
N ILE A 416 -14.90 -4.34 3.21
CA ILE A 416 -15.32 -4.73 1.85
C ILE A 416 -16.55 -5.63 1.90
N SER A 417 -16.54 -6.65 2.75
CA SER A 417 -17.63 -7.62 2.89
C SER A 417 -18.94 -6.94 3.26
N LEU A 418 -18.91 -6.12 4.32
CA LEU A 418 -20.11 -5.41 4.80
C LEU A 418 -20.59 -4.36 3.81
N GLY A 419 -19.68 -3.68 3.11
CA GLY A 419 -20.00 -2.74 2.05
C GLY A 419 -20.74 -3.42 0.88
N ILE A 420 -20.25 -4.57 0.42
CA ILE A 420 -20.88 -5.33 -0.68
C ILE A 420 -22.22 -5.91 -0.25
N ILE A 421 -22.30 -6.55 0.92
CA ILE A 421 -23.54 -7.13 1.45
C ILE A 421 -24.62 -6.05 1.59
N SER A 422 -24.28 -4.93 2.22
CA SER A 422 -25.23 -3.82 2.43
C SER A 422 -25.68 -3.20 1.09
N TYR A 423 -24.78 -3.06 0.11
CA TYR A 423 -25.14 -2.57 -1.21
C TYR A 423 -26.18 -3.47 -1.89
N VAL A 424 -25.95 -4.78 -1.88
CA VAL A 424 -26.88 -5.74 -2.50
C VAL A 424 -28.22 -5.75 -1.80
N ILE A 425 -28.22 -5.84 -0.46
CA ILE A 425 -29.47 -5.89 0.33
C ILE A 425 -30.27 -4.59 0.15
N LEU A 426 -29.66 -3.42 0.33
CA LEU A 426 -30.38 -2.15 0.25
C LEU A 426 -30.97 -1.91 -1.13
N ASN A 427 -30.21 -2.18 -2.22
CA ASN A 427 -30.75 -2.01 -3.56
C ASN A 427 -31.84 -3.05 -3.89
N ALA A 428 -31.75 -4.28 -3.39
CA ALA A 428 -32.79 -5.29 -3.57
C ALA A 428 -34.09 -4.89 -2.88
N VAL A 429 -34.03 -4.47 -1.61
CA VAL A 429 -35.20 -4.11 -0.78
C VAL A 429 -35.86 -2.80 -1.28
N THR A 430 -35.06 -1.84 -1.79
CA THR A 430 -35.58 -0.56 -2.31
C THR A 430 -36.08 -0.64 -3.76
N GLY A 431 -36.24 -1.83 -4.34
CA GLY A 431 -36.76 -2.04 -5.67
C GLY A 431 -35.77 -1.74 -6.80
N LYS A 432 -34.49 -1.48 -6.48
CA LYS A 432 -33.41 -1.20 -7.43
C LYS A 432 -32.58 -2.46 -7.76
N ALA A 433 -33.11 -3.67 -7.54
CA ALA A 433 -32.40 -4.95 -7.75
C ALA A 433 -31.76 -5.08 -9.13
N LYS A 434 -32.38 -4.51 -10.19
CA LYS A 434 -31.84 -4.52 -11.56
C LYS A 434 -30.54 -3.69 -11.70
N LYS A 435 -30.24 -2.78 -10.77
CA LYS A 435 -29.00 -1.98 -10.75
C LYS A 435 -27.80 -2.79 -10.25
N VAL A 436 -28.06 -3.85 -9.49
CA VAL A 436 -27.03 -4.72 -8.93
C VAL A 436 -26.57 -5.71 -9.99
N THR A 437 -25.28 -5.75 -10.25
CA THR A 437 -24.71 -6.71 -11.23
C THR A 437 -24.75 -8.13 -10.70
N PRO A 438 -24.84 -9.17 -11.57
CA PRO A 438 -24.79 -10.57 -11.12
C PRO A 438 -23.57 -10.90 -10.29
N LEU A 439 -22.43 -10.30 -10.63
CA LEU A 439 -21.20 -10.47 -9.85
C LEU A 439 -21.37 -10.00 -8.41
N MET A 440 -22.01 -8.85 -8.17
CA MET A 440 -22.23 -8.33 -6.80
C MET A 440 -23.12 -9.26 -5.97
N TYR A 441 -24.11 -9.92 -6.57
CA TYR A 441 -24.92 -10.95 -5.88
C TYR A 441 -24.07 -12.16 -5.48
N ILE A 442 -23.19 -12.64 -6.38
CA ILE A 442 -22.29 -13.77 -6.11
C ILE A 442 -21.36 -13.40 -4.96
N LEU A 443 -20.78 -12.20 -4.99
CA LEU A 443 -19.87 -11.72 -3.94
C LEU A 443 -20.56 -11.59 -2.58
N ALA A 444 -21.76 -10.98 -2.56
CA ALA A 444 -22.53 -10.87 -1.33
C ALA A 444 -22.86 -12.24 -0.75
N LEU A 445 -23.25 -13.21 -1.59
CA LEU A 445 -23.51 -14.58 -1.15
C LEU A 445 -22.25 -15.22 -0.55
N LEU A 446 -21.11 -15.11 -1.20
CA LEU A 446 -19.83 -15.65 -0.70
C LEU A 446 -19.47 -15.04 0.66
N PHE A 447 -19.61 -13.72 0.84
CA PHE A 447 -19.34 -13.07 2.12
C PHE A 447 -20.37 -13.42 3.22
N ILE A 448 -21.65 -13.62 2.87
CA ILE A 448 -22.64 -14.11 3.81
C ILE A 448 -22.29 -15.54 4.27
N LEU A 449 -21.93 -16.41 3.33
CA LEU A 449 -21.47 -17.76 3.64
C LEU A 449 -20.23 -17.75 4.54
N LYS A 450 -19.29 -16.82 4.31
CA LYS A 450 -18.17 -16.57 5.22
C LYS A 450 -18.65 -16.37 6.66
N TYR A 451 -19.60 -15.47 6.90
CA TYR A 451 -20.10 -15.17 8.26
C TYR A 451 -20.94 -16.30 8.89
N ILE A 452 -21.47 -17.21 8.10
CA ILE A 452 -22.25 -18.34 8.61
C ILE A 452 -21.32 -19.51 9.01
N PHE A 453 -20.24 -19.74 8.26
CA PHE A 453 -19.40 -20.93 8.43
C PHE A 453 -18.05 -20.63 9.08
N LEU A 454 -17.70 -19.39 9.32
CA LEU A 454 -16.48 -18.92 9.99
C LEU A 454 -16.80 -18.20 11.29
#